data_171a99bd89a18479a99bac3cbf2b0512
#
_entry.id   171a99bd89a18479a99bac3cbf2b0512
#
_cell.length_a   1.000
_cell.length_b   1.000
_cell.length_c   1.000
_cell.angle_alpha   90.00
_cell.angle_beta   90.00
_cell.angle_gamma   90.00
#
_symmetry.space_group_name_H-M   'P 1'
#
loop_
_entity.id
_entity.type
_entity.pdbx_description
1 polymer ?
#
loop_
_entity_poly.entity_id
_entity_poly.type
_entity_poly.pdbx_seq_one_letter_code
_entity_poly.pdbx_strand_id
1 'polypeptide(L)'
;IEVPIKSINMPEGKVLRTFPSKVRVNFTVGASLFRHINADQFLVVVDYNELIANPSDKCSIILKTSPHSVRNARLQRSQVDYLIEQQ
;
A
#
# COMPACT_ATOMS: atom_id res chain seq x y z
N ILE A 1 7.60 4.22 -9.01
CA ILE A 1 6.26 3.88 -9.49
C ILE A 1 5.25 4.12 -8.37
N GLU A 2 4.08 4.61 -8.73
CA GLU A 2 3.02 4.86 -7.77
C GLU A 2 2.03 3.70 -7.77
N VAL A 3 1.70 3.23 -6.56
CA VAL A 3 0.82 2.06 -6.37
C VAL A 3 -0.35 2.49 -5.49
N PRO A 4 -1.59 2.17 -5.89
CA PRO A 4 -2.75 2.48 -5.04
C PRO A 4 -2.72 1.68 -3.75
N ILE A 5 -3.16 2.32 -2.68
CA ILE A 5 -3.23 1.70 -1.36
C ILE A 5 -4.59 1.02 -1.23
N LYS A 6 -4.58 -0.27 -0.87
CA LYS A 6 -5.79 -1.06 -0.67
C LYS A 6 -5.97 -1.39 0.80
N SER A 7 -7.20 -1.62 1.20
CA SER A 7 -7.50 -2.07 2.56
C SER A 7 -7.85 -3.55 2.55
N ILE A 8 -7.45 -4.26 3.62
CA ILE A 8 -7.78 -5.67 3.81
C ILE A 8 -8.43 -5.86 5.17
N ASN A 9 -9.20 -6.93 5.31
CA ASN A 9 -9.90 -7.28 6.55
C ASN A 9 -10.88 -6.21 7.01
N MET A 10 -11.42 -5.44 6.08
CA MET A 10 -12.44 -4.44 6.39
C MET A 10 -13.76 -5.10 6.73
N PRO A 11 -14.45 -4.65 7.78
CA PRO A 11 -15.79 -5.15 8.07
C PRO A 11 -16.78 -4.69 7.01
N GLU A 12 -17.82 -5.46 6.84
CA GLU A 12 -18.89 -5.12 5.91
C GLU A 12 -19.51 -3.78 6.29
N GLY A 13 -19.81 -2.96 5.29
CA GLY A 13 -20.41 -1.66 5.49
C GLY A 13 -19.46 -0.53 5.81
N LYS A 14 -18.17 -0.80 5.87
CA LYS A 14 -17.16 0.24 6.11
C LYS A 14 -16.18 0.34 4.95
N VAL A 15 -15.76 1.57 4.65
CA VAL A 15 -14.79 1.85 3.61
C VAL A 15 -13.67 2.68 4.22
N LEU A 16 -12.44 2.27 3.95
CA LEU A 16 -11.26 3.01 4.36
C LEU A 16 -10.77 3.86 3.19
N ARG A 17 -10.56 5.14 3.45
CA ARG A 17 -9.91 6.04 2.49
C ARG A 17 -8.61 6.51 3.08
N THR A 18 -7.57 6.56 2.25
CA THR A 18 -6.25 7.02 2.66
C THR A 18 -5.88 8.31 1.94
N PHE A 19 -5.07 9.10 2.61
CA PHE A 19 -4.58 10.37 2.06
C PHE A 19 -3.07 10.45 2.26
N PRO A 20 -2.29 10.26 1.20
CA PRO A 20 -2.67 10.04 -0.19
C PRO A 20 -3.26 8.64 -0.45
N SER A 21 -3.97 8.50 -1.57
CA SER A 21 -4.55 7.22 -1.98
C SER A 21 -3.56 6.32 -2.71
N LYS A 22 -2.41 6.86 -3.08
CA LYS A 22 -1.33 6.15 -3.74
C LYS A 22 -0.03 6.43 -3.03
N VAL A 23 0.90 5.49 -3.12
CA VAL A 23 2.22 5.65 -2.53
C VAL A 23 3.28 5.28 -3.55
N ARG A 24 4.42 5.97 -3.48
CA ARG A 24 5.54 5.66 -4.36
C ARG A 24 6.33 4.48 -3.80
N VAL A 25 6.60 3.52 -4.67
CA VAL A 25 7.46 2.39 -4.36
C VAL A 25 8.77 2.58 -5.11
N ASN A 26 9.86 2.58 -4.38
CA ASN A 26 11.21 2.67 -4.95
C ASN A 26 11.80 1.26 -4.99
N PHE A 27 12.44 0.93 -6.10
CA PHE A 27 12.99 -0.41 -6.28
C PHE A 27 14.15 -0.37 -7.26
N THR A 28 14.90 -1.46 -7.26
CA THR A 28 16.01 -1.68 -8.21
C THR A 28 15.61 -2.80 -9.17
N VAL A 29 15.80 -2.56 -10.46
CA VAL A 29 15.51 -3.56 -11.49
C VAL A 29 16.50 -3.36 -12.64
N GLY A 30 16.82 -4.45 -13.35
CA GLY A 30 17.64 -4.37 -14.53
C GLY A 30 16.99 -3.51 -15.61
N ALA A 31 17.82 -2.74 -16.35
CA ALA A 31 17.30 -1.80 -17.35
C ALA A 31 16.43 -2.47 -18.40
N SER A 32 16.76 -3.71 -18.79
CA SER A 32 15.98 -4.45 -19.80
C SER A 32 14.60 -4.86 -19.29
N LEU A 33 14.39 -4.92 -17.97
CA LEU A 33 13.13 -5.34 -17.38
C LEU A 33 12.27 -4.17 -16.93
N PHE A 34 12.83 -2.97 -16.89
CA PHE A 34 12.13 -1.78 -16.39
C PHE A 34 10.80 -1.54 -17.08
N ARG A 35 10.73 -1.76 -18.38
CA ARG A 35 9.52 -1.54 -19.18
C ARG A 35 8.39 -2.50 -18.83
N HIS A 36 8.72 -3.61 -18.18
CA HIS A 36 7.74 -4.65 -17.84
C HIS A 36 7.23 -4.51 -16.40
N ILE A 37 7.65 -3.47 -15.70
CA ILE A 37 7.23 -3.24 -14.32
C ILE A 37 6.00 -2.33 -14.31
N ASN A 38 4.91 -2.83 -13.73
CA ASN A 38 3.64 -2.12 -13.64
C ASN A 38 3.16 -2.06 -12.19
N ALA A 39 2.33 -1.07 -11.89
CA ALA A 39 1.75 -0.92 -10.55
C ALA A 39 0.96 -2.17 -10.12
N ASP A 40 0.35 -2.87 -11.05
CA ASP A 40 -0.44 -4.08 -10.78
C ASP A 40 0.38 -5.22 -10.17
N GLN A 41 1.70 -5.17 -10.32
CA GLN A 41 2.60 -6.19 -9.80
C GLN A 41 2.96 -5.99 -8.34
N PHE A 42 2.58 -4.84 -7.79
CA PHE A 42 2.80 -4.50 -6.38
C PHE A 42 1.48 -4.48 -5.63
N LEU A 43 1.52 -4.90 -4.37
CA LEU A 43 0.35 -4.84 -3.50
C LEU A 43 0.74 -4.09 -2.23
N VAL A 44 0.15 -2.92 -2.04
CA VAL A 44 0.32 -2.10 -0.84
C VAL A 44 -1.01 -2.09 -0.10
N VAL A 45 -1.00 -2.45 1.17
CA VAL A 45 -2.23 -2.65 1.92
C VAL A 45 -2.18 -1.97 3.29
N VAL A 46 -3.38 -1.65 3.79
CA VAL A 46 -3.64 -1.31 5.18
C VAL A 46 -4.49 -2.45 5.76
N ASP A 47 -4.04 -3.05 6.85
CA ASP A 47 -4.78 -4.11 7.52
C ASP A 47 -5.64 -3.49 8.61
N TYR A 48 -6.97 -3.62 8.49
CA TYR A 48 -7.91 -3.09 9.46
C TYR A 48 -7.71 -3.69 10.85
N ASN A 49 -7.36 -4.97 10.92
CA ASN A 49 -7.11 -5.63 12.20
C ASN A 49 -5.97 -4.97 12.97
N GLU A 50 -4.93 -4.58 12.26
CA GLU A 50 -3.80 -3.88 12.87
C GLU A 50 -4.21 -2.46 13.29
N LEU A 51 -5.05 -1.83 12.50
CA LEU A 51 -5.53 -0.48 12.79
C LEU A 51 -6.32 -0.44 14.08
N ILE A 52 -7.20 -1.41 14.33
CA ILE A 52 -7.99 -1.46 15.56
C ILE A 52 -7.18 -1.92 16.76
N ALA A 53 -6.14 -2.72 16.54
CA ALA A 53 -5.26 -3.16 17.61
C ALA A 53 -4.36 -2.03 18.11
N ASN A 54 -3.99 -1.11 17.23
CA ASN A 54 -3.12 0.02 17.56
C ASN A 54 -3.72 1.32 17.01
N PRO A 55 -4.78 1.84 17.66
CA PRO A 55 -5.43 3.06 17.18
C PRO A 55 -4.46 4.23 17.13
N SER A 56 -4.51 4.96 16.03
CA SER A 56 -3.62 6.10 15.80
C SER A 56 -4.26 7.02 14.78
N ASP A 57 -3.78 8.25 14.71
CA ASP A 57 -4.23 9.23 13.70
C ASP A 57 -3.79 8.82 12.29
N LYS A 58 -2.79 7.94 12.19
CA LYS A 58 -2.27 7.46 10.92
C LYS A 58 -2.30 5.96 10.89
N CYS A 59 -2.44 5.40 9.70
CA CYS A 59 -2.37 3.95 9.52
C CYS A 59 -1.06 3.57 8.84
N SER A 60 -0.55 2.40 9.24
CA SER A 60 0.65 1.84 8.63
C SER A 60 0.30 1.17 7.31
N ILE A 61 1.15 1.36 6.32
CA ILE A 61 1.00 0.70 5.02
C ILE A 61 2.13 -0.31 4.84
N ILE A 62 1.81 -1.42 4.20
CA ILE A 62 2.72 -2.54 4.04
C ILE A 62 2.80 -2.90 2.56
N LEU A 63 4.02 -3.06 2.06
CA LEU A 63 4.24 -3.62 0.73
C LEU A 63 4.20 -5.14 0.86
N LYS A 64 3.06 -5.72 0.49
CA LYS A 64 2.81 -7.14 0.70
C LYS A 64 3.38 -8.01 -0.42
N THR A 65 3.34 -7.51 -1.65
CA THR A 65 3.77 -8.26 -2.82
C THR A 65 4.52 -7.34 -3.78
N SER A 66 5.59 -7.87 -4.36
CA SER A 66 6.35 -7.20 -5.41
C SER A 66 6.79 -8.24 -6.43
N PRO A 67 7.07 -7.83 -7.69
CA PRO A 67 7.52 -8.79 -8.70
C PRO A 67 8.91 -9.33 -8.35
N HIS A 68 9.18 -10.55 -8.76
CA HIS A 68 10.46 -11.21 -8.47
C HIS A 68 11.65 -10.54 -9.15
N SER A 69 11.41 -9.80 -10.22
CA SER A 69 12.46 -9.14 -10.98
C SER A 69 13.00 -7.88 -10.30
N VAL A 70 12.32 -7.35 -9.29
CA VAL A 70 12.78 -6.15 -8.59
C VAL A 70 13.47 -6.52 -7.29
N ARG A 71 14.38 -5.65 -6.87
CA ARG A 71 15.14 -5.78 -5.63
C ARG A 71 15.02 -4.52 -4.81
N ASN A 72 15.17 -4.66 -3.50
CA ASN A 72 15.18 -3.52 -2.57
C ASN A 72 13.93 -2.66 -2.69
N ALA A 73 12.78 -3.29 -2.91
CA ALA A 73 11.52 -2.55 -3.00
C ALA A 73 11.19 -1.93 -1.64
N ARG A 74 10.93 -0.63 -1.64
CA ARG A 74 10.62 0.12 -0.42
C ARG A 74 9.51 1.12 -0.68
N LEU A 75 8.69 1.32 0.34
CA LEU A 75 7.68 2.37 0.30
C LEU A 75 8.34 3.70 0.67
N GLN A 76 7.96 4.75 -0.03
CA GLN A 76 8.43 6.09 0.28
C GLN A 76 7.94 6.55 1.64
N ARG A 77 6.76 6.07 2.05
CA ARG A 77 6.15 6.37 3.35
C ARG A 77 5.81 5.08 4.06
N SER A 78 5.87 5.10 5.38
CA SER A 78 5.42 3.97 6.19
C SER A 78 4.02 4.17 6.74
N GLN A 79 3.53 5.41 6.78
CA GLN A 79 2.22 5.75 7.34
C GLN A 79 1.54 6.80 6.46
N VAL A 80 0.21 6.76 6.46
CA VAL A 80 -0.62 7.74 5.76
C VAL A 80 -1.81 8.10 6.64
N ASP A 81 -2.41 9.26 6.35
CA ASP A 81 -3.66 9.66 6.98
C ASP A 81 -4.80 8.82 6.43
N TYR A 82 -5.84 8.63 7.22
CA TYR A 82 -6.97 7.82 6.81
C TYR A 82 -8.28 8.33 7.36
N LEU A 83 -9.36 7.89 6.71
CA LEU A 83 -10.73 8.15 7.14
C LEU A 83 -11.54 6.88 6.90
N ILE A 84 -12.33 6.48 7.88
CA ILE A 84 -13.25 5.35 7.75
C ILE A 84 -14.64 5.90 7.56
N GLU A 85 -15.29 5.52 6.46
CA GLU A 85 -16.66 5.90 6.16
C GLU A 85 -17.57 4.70 6.29
N GLN A 86 -18.78 4.94 6.75
CA GLN A 86 -19.82 3.94 6.80
C GLN A 86 -20.70 4.04 5.57
N GLN A 87 -20.99 2.91 4.98
CA GLN A 87 -21.91 2.84 3.85
C GLN A 87 -23.33 2.57 4.30
#